data_0d0184f3d43307ad8e68d19518233e5b
#
_entry.id   0d0184f3d43307ad8e68d19518233e5b
#
_cell.length_a   1.000
_cell.length_b   1.000
_cell.length_c   1.000
_cell.angle_alpha   90.00
_cell.angle_beta   90.00
_cell.angle_gamma   90.00
#
_symmetry.space_group_name_H-M   'P 1'
#
loop_
_entity.id
_entity.type
_entity.pdbx_description
1 polymer ?
#
loop_
_entity_poly.entity_id
_entity_poly.type
_entity_poly.pdbx_seq_one_letter_code
_entity_poly.pdbx_strand_id
1 'polypeptide(L)'
;MINGFTIFGYKIYFYGIILMLGVLAAAWLATREAKRRGWNPEVVWDMLPWALVGGIIGARLWHIFTPPASMVEQGITTMYYLTHPLQILNVRNGGLGIPGAVMGGALAVYIFARKNKQSFGAWTDIVAPGLALGQAIGRWGNFFNQEVYGAPSNLPWSIFIDAAHRLPEYSAVERYHPLFLYECVWNLLNMTLLLFLGRMKPGLKTGSLFAVYMIFYGTGRFFLEFLRLDISPVAGININQLFMAIVVGLGVLLLVWLNVIRPRLQKPQETPASAE
;
A
#
# COMPACT_ATOMS: atom_id res chain seq x y z
N MET A 1 -22.15 9.57 -10.65
CA MET A 1 -21.87 10.20 -9.32
C MET A 1 -20.95 11.40 -9.54
N ILE A 2 -21.03 12.47 -8.69
CA ILE A 2 -20.11 13.61 -8.80
C ILE A 2 -18.75 13.18 -8.24
N ASN A 3 -17.68 13.25 -9.05
CA ASN A 3 -16.33 12.83 -8.66
C ASN A 3 -15.40 13.98 -8.24
N GLY A 4 -15.92 15.22 -8.17
CA GLY A 4 -15.17 16.39 -7.78
C GLY A 4 -15.97 17.68 -7.95
N PHE A 5 -15.34 18.80 -7.67
CA PHE A 5 -15.90 20.16 -7.82
C PHE A 5 -14.87 21.11 -8.44
N THR A 6 -15.34 22.22 -8.98
CA THR A 6 -14.46 23.19 -9.66
C THR A 6 -14.33 24.47 -8.82
N ILE A 7 -13.09 24.88 -8.54
CA ILE A 7 -12.76 26.16 -7.87
C ILE A 7 -11.83 26.96 -8.80
N PHE A 8 -12.18 28.19 -9.09
CA PHE A 8 -11.40 29.09 -9.96
C PHE A 8 -10.98 28.43 -11.30
N GLY A 9 -11.88 27.62 -11.91
CA GLY A 9 -11.60 26.92 -13.18
C GLY A 9 -10.78 25.63 -13.05
N TYR A 10 -10.30 25.27 -11.88
CA TYR A 10 -9.55 24.04 -11.62
C TYR A 10 -10.47 22.97 -11.05
N LYS A 11 -10.51 21.81 -11.68
CA LYS A 11 -11.26 20.64 -11.19
C LYS A 11 -10.48 19.95 -10.07
N ILE A 12 -11.08 19.87 -8.89
CA ILE A 12 -10.56 19.17 -7.71
C ILE A 12 -11.32 17.85 -7.58
N TYR A 13 -10.61 16.75 -7.65
CA TYR A 13 -11.20 15.40 -7.53
C TYR A 13 -11.29 14.96 -6.08
N PHE A 14 -12.41 14.39 -5.68
CA PHE A 14 -12.57 13.78 -4.35
C PHE A 14 -11.51 12.73 -4.04
N TYR A 15 -11.10 11.97 -5.04
CA TYR A 15 -10.03 10.99 -4.91
C TYR A 15 -8.74 11.59 -4.32
N GLY A 16 -8.29 12.73 -4.83
CA GLY A 16 -7.09 13.42 -4.31
C GLY A 16 -7.24 13.90 -2.87
N ILE A 17 -8.43 14.43 -2.52
CA ILE A 17 -8.73 14.87 -1.16
C ILE A 17 -8.70 13.66 -0.20
N ILE A 18 -9.35 12.55 -0.57
CA ILE A 18 -9.42 11.33 0.23
C ILE A 18 -8.02 10.74 0.43
N LEU A 19 -7.20 10.70 -0.62
CA LEU A 19 -5.81 10.25 -0.49
C LEU A 19 -5.03 11.12 0.49
N MET A 20 -5.16 12.44 0.41
CA MET A 20 -4.48 13.36 1.33
C MET A 20 -4.97 13.17 2.77
N LEU A 21 -6.27 13.02 2.98
CA LEU A 21 -6.83 12.70 4.29
C LEU A 21 -6.28 11.36 4.82
N GLY A 22 -6.16 10.35 3.95
CA GLY A 22 -5.55 9.07 4.30
C GLY A 22 -4.09 9.21 4.74
N VAL A 23 -3.30 10.00 4.01
CA VAL A 23 -1.90 10.30 4.37
C VAL A 23 -1.80 11.01 5.70
N LEU A 24 -2.62 12.04 5.93
CA LEU A 24 -2.62 12.79 7.19
C LEU A 24 -3.07 11.93 8.38
N ALA A 25 -4.10 11.10 8.20
CA ALA A 25 -4.56 10.17 9.21
C ALA A 25 -3.50 9.10 9.53
N ALA A 26 -2.80 8.59 8.52
CA ALA A 26 -1.69 7.65 8.70
C ALA A 26 -0.55 8.30 9.49
N ALA A 27 -0.13 9.52 9.14
CA ALA A 27 0.91 10.26 9.84
C ALA A 27 0.50 10.59 11.29
N TRP A 28 -0.76 11.02 11.49
CA TRP A 28 -1.29 11.26 12.83
C TRP A 28 -1.25 10.00 13.71
N LEU A 29 -1.69 8.85 13.19
CA LEU A 29 -1.65 7.60 13.94
C LEU A 29 -0.21 7.15 14.22
N ALA A 30 0.69 7.28 13.25
CA ALA A 30 2.11 6.99 13.43
C ALA A 30 2.74 7.90 14.50
N THR A 31 2.39 9.19 14.53
CA THR A 31 2.82 10.16 15.57
C THR A 31 2.37 9.71 16.98
N ARG A 32 1.10 9.23 17.09
CA ARG A 32 0.58 8.68 18.35
C ARG A 32 1.32 7.42 18.77
N GLU A 33 1.60 6.51 17.84
CA GLU A 33 2.34 5.28 18.12
C GLU A 33 3.82 5.54 18.43
N ALA A 34 4.47 6.51 17.78
CA ALA A 34 5.82 6.95 18.10
C ALA A 34 5.88 7.45 19.56
N LYS A 35 5.01 8.38 19.92
CA LYS A 35 4.93 8.93 21.30
C LYS A 35 4.69 7.81 22.33
N ARG A 36 3.76 6.89 22.05
CA ARG A 36 3.45 5.76 22.95
C ARG A 36 4.66 4.87 23.22
N ARG A 37 5.53 4.69 22.21
CA ARG A 37 6.74 3.84 22.30
C ARG A 37 7.97 4.60 22.76
N GLY A 38 7.86 5.85 23.19
CA GLY A 38 8.97 6.68 23.64
C GLY A 38 9.88 7.20 22.53
N TRP A 39 9.39 7.19 21.26
CA TRP A 39 10.11 7.75 20.12
C TRP A 39 9.71 9.20 19.88
N ASN A 40 10.63 10.01 19.31
CA ASN A 40 10.29 11.39 18.94
C ASN A 40 9.22 11.41 17.85
N PRO A 41 8.01 11.93 18.12
CA PRO A 41 6.91 11.94 17.17
C PRO A 41 7.13 12.88 15.97
N GLU A 42 8.01 13.89 16.10
CA GLU A 42 8.31 14.85 15.02
C GLU A 42 8.99 14.17 13.84
N VAL A 43 9.76 13.11 14.09
CA VAL A 43 10.43 12.32 13.04
C VAL A 43 9.43 11.78 12.01
N VAL A 44 8.16 11.55 12.37
CA VAL A 44 7.12 11.14 11.42
C VAL A 44 6.90 12.24 10.37
N TRP A 45 6.81 13.49 10.82
CA TRP A 45 6.58 14.64 9.94
C TRP A 45 7.81 15.00 9.10
N ASP A 46 9.02 14.80 9.63
CA ASP A 46 10.27 14.94 8.89
C ASP A 46 10.43 13.85 7.82
N MET A 47 9.96 12.64 8.09
CA MET A 47 10.01 11.48 7.20
C MET A 47 8.96 11.55 6.09
N LEU A 48 7.81 12.18 6.36
CA LEU A 48 6.66 12.20 5.45
C LEU A 48 6.99 12.83 4.09
N PRO A 49 7.66 14.01 3.99
CA PRO A 49 8.06 14.56 2.69
C PRO A 49 8.99 13.63 1.91
N TRP A 50 9.92 12.94 2.58
CA TRP A 50 10.78 11.94 1.93
C TRP A 50 9.98 10.79 1.34
N ALA A 51 9.02 10.25 2.10
CA ALA A 51 8.13 9.19 1.65
C ALA A 51 7.29 9.62 0.45
N LEU A 52 6.73 10.85 0.47
CA LEU A 52 5.90 11.38 -0.61
C LEU A 52 6.72 11.63 -1.88
N VAL A 53 7.84 12.33 -1.76
CA VAL A 53 8.69 12.64 -2.92
C VAL A 53 9.28 11.36 -3.51
N GLY A 54 9.83 10.49 -2.67
CA GLY A 54 10.34 9.19 -3.12
C GLY A 54 9.26 8.31 -3.74
N GLY A 55 8.05 8.34 -3.16
CA GLY A 55 6.89 7.63 -3.70
C GLY A 55 6.47 8.15 -5.08
N ILE A 56 6.39 9.46 -5.28
CA ILE A 56 6.04 10.06 -6.58
C ILE A 56 7.10 9.74 -7.63
N ILE A 57 8.38 9.89 -7.28
CA ILE A 57 9.50 9.57 -8.19
C ILE A 57 9.46 8.09 -8.55
N GLY A 58 9.34 7.21 -7.57
CA GLY A 58 9.27 5.77 -7.80
C GLY A 58 8.06 5.36 -8.64
N ALA A 59 6.87 5.93 -8.37
CA ALA A 59 5.66 5.68 -9.14
C ALA A 59 5.84 6.08 -10.61
N ARG A 60 6.50 7.22 -10.85
CA ARG A 60 6.75 7.72 -12.20
C ARG A 60 7.79 6.87 -12.94
N LEU A 61 8.88 6.52 -12.29
CA LEU A 61 9.87 5.61 -12.86
C LEU A 61 9.27 4.26 -13.22
N TRP A 62 8.49 3.68 -12.33
CA TRP A 62 7.79 2.43 -12.61
C TRP A 62 6.95 2.54 -13.88
N HIS A 63 6.12 3.57 -13.99
CA HIS A 63 5.28 3.77 -15.17
C HIS A 63 6.08 3.93 -16.47
N ILE A 64 7.20 4.64 -16.44
CA ILE A 64 8.07 4.84 -17.61
C ILE A 64 8.63 3.51 -18.11
N PHE A 65 9.06 2.63 -17.19
CA PHE A 65 9.64 1.34 -17.53
C PHE A 65 8.62 0.23 -17.77
N THR A 66 7.39 0.41 -17.29
CA THR A 66 6.29 -0.55 -17.45
C THR A 66 5.00 0.15 -17.90
N PRO A 67 5.00 0.80 -19.09
CA PRO A 67 3.80 1.48 -19.56
C PRO A 67 2.68 0.47 -19.80
N PRO A 68 1.40 0.82 -19.48
CA PRO A 68 0.25 -0.03 -19.77
C PRO A 68 0.12 -0.37 -21.26
N ALA A 69 -0.41 -1.55 -21.57
CA ALA A 69 -0.59 -2.01 -22.95
C ALA A 69 -1.37 -1.01 -23.83
N SER A 70 -2.42 -0.39 -23.28
CA SER A 70 -3.19 0.65 -23.98
C SER A 70 -2.39 1.89 -24.37
N MET A 71 -1.34 2.24 -23.63
CA MET A 71 -0.42 3.32 -23.99
C MET A 71 0.61 2.86 -25.02
N VAL A 72 1.10 1.63 -24.89
CA VAL A 72 2.03 1.03 -25.86
C VAL A 72 1.37 0.96 -27.25
N GLU A 73 0.11 0.60 -27.35
CA GLU A 73 -0.68 0.60 -28.59
C GLU A 73 -0.81 2.00 -29.22
N GLN A 74 -0.76 3.06 -28.40
CA GLN A 74 -0.75 4.46 -28.84
C GLN A 74 0.68 4.99 -29.14
N GLY A 75 1.70 4.11 -29.11
CA GLY A 75 3.09 4.48 -29.34
C GLY A 75 3.80 5.11 -28.12
N ILE A 76 3.15 5.19 -26.96
CA ILE A 76 3.72 5.73 -25.72
C ILE A 76 4.46 4.58 -25.00
N THR A 77 5.69 4.34 -25.45
CA THR A 77 6.58 3.30 -24.92
C THR A 77 7.63 3.89 -23.98
N THR A 78 8.44 3.05 -23.36
CA THR A 78 9.64 3.49 -22.61
C THR A 78 10.54 4.37 -23.47
N MET A 79 10.76 4.01 -24.75
CA MET A 79 11.59 4.80 -25.67
C MET A 79 10.98 6.18 -25.93
N TYR A 80 9.66 6.30 -26.03
CA TYR A 80 8.97 7.59 -26.14
C TYR A 80 9.33 8.51 -24.97
N TYR A 81 9.30 8.02 -23.74
CA TYR A 81 9.68 8.82 -22.57
C TYR A 81 11.15 9.22 -22.58
N LEU A 82 12.05 8.32 -22.99
CA LEU A 82 13.49 8.61 -23.06
C LEU A 82 13.83 9.67 -24.14
N THR A 83 13.06 9.72 -25.23
CA THR A 83 13.21 10.72 -26.29
C THR A 83 12.45 12.02 -26.01
N HIS A 84 11.52 12.02 -25.06
CA HIS A 84 10.71 13.19 -24.68
C HIS A 84 10.81 13.47 -23.17
N PRO A 85 11.96 13.94 -22.66
CA PRO A 85 12.23 14.03 -21.21
C PRO A 85 11.24 14.94 -20.45
N LEU A 86 10.64 15.93 -21.10
CA LEU A 86 9.60 16.77 -20.49
C LEU A 86 8.33 15.96 -20.14
N GLN A 87 8.05 14.89 -20.88
CA GLN A 87 6.93 14.00 -20.57
C GLN A 87 7.20 13.15 -19.32
N ILE A 88 8.47 12.93 -18.95
CA ILE A 88 8.84 12.27 -17.69
C ILE A 88 8.32 13.07 -16.49
N LEU A 89 8.40 14.39 -16.54
CA LEU A 89 7.97 15.28 -15.45
C LEU A 89 6.47 15.53 -15.42
N ASN A 90 5.76 15.19 -16.50
CA ASN A 90 4.31 15.41 -16.59
C ASN A 90 3.53 14.32 -15.85
N VAL A 91 3.41 14.47 -14.52
CA VAL A 91 2.60 13.59 -13.66
C VAL A 91 1.12 13.96 -13.64
N ARG A 92 0.76 15.12 -14.20
CA ARG A 92 -0.61 15.65 -14.15
C ARG A 92 -1.59 14.81 -15.00
N ASN A 93 -1.10 14.22 -16.08
CA ASN A 93 -1.89 13.38 -16.97
C ASN A 93 -1.95 11.92 -16.51
N GLY A 94 -1.61 11.65 -15.24
CA GLY A 94 -1.55 10.29 -14.69
C GLY A 94 -0.20 9.61 -14.94
N GLY A 95 -0.19 8.29 -15.06
CA GLY A 95 1.03 7.50 -15.27
C GLY A 95 1.87 7.40 -13.99
N LEU A 96 1.24 6.94 -12.91
CA LEU A 96 1.85 6.67 -11.63
C LEU A 96 1.60 5.20 -11.24
N GLY A 97 2.66 4.40 -11.19
CA GLY A 97 2.56 2.98 -10.85
C GLY A 97 2.67 2.75 -9.34
N ILE A 98 1.66 2.08 -8.75
CA ILE A 98 1.62 1.79 -7.30
C ILE A 98 2.85 1.00 -6.83
N PRO A 99 3.35 -0.05 -7.52
CA PRO A 99 4.54 -0.76 -7.08
C PRO A 99 5.75 0.15 -6.94
N GLY A 100 5.94 1.06 -7.89
CA GLY A 100 7.01 2.05 -7.84
C GLY A 100 6.85 3.05 -6.70
N ALA A 101 5.61 3.48 -6.41
CA ALA A 101 5.33 4.35 -5.26
C ALA A 101 5.75 3.70 -3.93
N VAL A 102 5.42 2.42 -3.75
CA VAL A 102 5.78 1.67 -2.54
C VAL A 102 7.30 1.51 -2.42
N MET A 103 7.96 1.09 -3.50
CA MET A 103 9.41 0.89 -3.51
C MET A 103 10.17 2.21 -3.31
N GLY A 104 9.80 3.26 -4.02
CA GLY A 104 10.44 4.57 -3.94
C GLY A 104 10.22 5.23 -2.58
N GLY A 105 9.01 5.16 -2.05
CA GLY A 105 8.69 5.64 -0.71
C GLY A 105 9.46 4.89 0.39
N ALA A 106 9.49 3.56 0.33
CA ALA A 106 10.23 2.74 1.29
C ALA A 106 11.75 3.01 1.22
N LEU A 107 12.31 3.15 0.02
CA LEU A 107 13.71 3.48 -0.17
C LEU A 107 14.05 4.86 0.41
N ALA A 108 13.21 5.86 0.14
CA ALA A 108 13.40 7.22 0.67
C ALA A 108 13.35 7.25 2.21
N VAL A 109 12.40 6.54 2.81
CA VAL A 109 12.31 6.37 4.27
C VAL A 109 13.53 5.62 4.82
N TYR A 110 14.00 4.59 4.13
CA TYR A 110 15.23 3.89 4.50
C TYR A 110 16.45 4.80 4.49
N ILE A 111 16.63 5.60 3.42
CA ILE A 111 17.72 6.57 3.30
C ILE A 111 17.64 7.63 4.41
N PHE A 112 16.44 8.16 4.67
CA PHE A 112 16.21 9.09 5.76
C PHE A 112 16.61 8.48 7.11
N ALA A 113 16.13 7.27 7.41
CA ALA A 113 16.45 6.58 8.64
C ALA A 113 17.95 6.37 8.81
N ARG A 114 18.66 5.94 7.75
CA ARG A 114 20.13 5.77 7.77
C ARG A 114 20.87 7.08 8.03
N LYS A 115 20.49 8.17 7.34
CA LYS A 115 21.11 9.49 7.51
C LYS A 115 20.91 10.05 8.92
N ASN A 116 19.76 9.83 9.50
CA ASN A 116 19.39 10.37 10.83
C ASN A 116 19.64 9.37 11.97
N LYS A 117 20.40 8.28 11.71
CA LYS A 117 20.73 7.23 12.72
C LYS A 117 19.48 6.62 13.36
N GLN A 118 18.37 6.56 12.64
CA GLN A 118 17.12 5.98 13.08
C GLN A 118 17.05 4.48 12.76
N SER A 119 16.35 3.71 13.59
CA SER A 119 16.07 2.29 13.30
C SER A 119 14.95 2.16 12.27
N PHE A 120 15.28 1.79 11.03
CA PHE A 120 14.29 1.58 9.98
C PHE A 120 13.21 0.56 10.38
N GLY A 121 13.61 -0.59 10.96
CA GLY A 121 12.64 -1.60 11.41
C GLY A 121 11.71 -1.11 12.53
N ALA A 122 12.19 -0.26 13.46
CA ALA A 122 11.33 0.32 14.48
C ALA A 122 10.30 1.29 13.85
N TRP A 123 10.73 2.08 12.88
CA TRP A 123 9.85 3.00 12.18
C TRP A 123 8.84 2.27 11.29
N THR A 124 9.20 1.15 10.64
CA THR A 124 8.21 0.35 9.91
C THR A 124 7.13 -0.20 10.84
N ASP A 125 7.47 -0.64 12.06
CA ASP A 125 6.49 -1.09 13.07
C ASP A 125 5.60 0.06 13.61
N ILE A 126 6.15 1.27 13.73
CA ILE A 126 5.41 2.46 14.17
C ILE A 126 4.42 2.90 13.10
N VAL A 127 4.83 2.86 11.83
CA VAL A 127 4.04 3.36 10.69
C VAL A 127 3.00 2.33 10.21
N ALA A 128 3.22 1.03 10.43
CA ALA A 128 2.36 -0.03 9.91
C ALA A 128 0.85 0.12 10.22
N PRO A 129 0.42 0.45 11.47
CA PRO A 129 -0.99 0.71 11.74
C PRO A 129 -1.53 1.92 10.97
N GLY A 130 -0.70 2.97 10.82
CA GLY A 130 -1.02 4.16 10.04
C GLY A 130 -1.20 3.86 8.56
N LEU A 131 -0.34 3.02 7.97
CA LEU A 131 -0.49 2.56 6.58
C LEU A 131 -1.83 1.86 6.37
N ALA A 132 -2.21 0.95 7.26
CA ALA A 132 -3.50 0.26 7.20
C ALA A 132 -4.68 1.25 7.28
N LEU A 133 -4.61 2.26 8.17
CA LEU A 133 -5.62 3.31 8.27
C LEU A 133 -5.70 4.14 6.98
N GLY A 134 -4.56 4.57 6.45
CA GLY A 134 -4.50 5.35 5.21
C GLY A 134 -5.07 4.57 4.01
N GLN A 135 -4.78 3.26 3.93
CA GLN A 135 -5.36 2.38 2.93
C GLN A 135 -6.88 2.26 3.08
N ALA A 136 -7.39 2.08 4.31
CA ALA A 136 -8.83 2.02 4.56
C ALA A 136 -9.55 3.29 4.09
N ILE A 137 -8.99 4.46 4.40
CA ILE A 137 -9.52 5.75 3.95
C ILE A 137 -9.43 5.88 2.43
N GLY A 138 -8.28 5.52 1.84
CA GLY A 138 -8.04 5.62 0.40
C GLY A 138 -9.03 4.82 -0.45
N ARG A 139 -9.59 3.70 0.07
CA ARG A 139 -10.61 2.91 -0.63
C ARG A 139 -11.91 3.67 -0.92
N TRP A 140 -12.24 4.68 -0.13
CA TRP A 140 -13.38 5.55 -0.44
C TRP A 140 -13.18 6.36 -1.72
N GLY A 141 -11.93 6.62 -2.12
CA GLY A 141 -11.62 7.22 -3.41
C GLY A 141 -12.12 6.37 -4.59
N ASN A 142 -11.97 5.04 -4.51
CA ASN A 142 -12.49 4.12 -5.53
C ASN A 142 -14.01 4.16 -5.61
N PHE A 143 -14.71 4.33 -4.48
CA PHE A 143 -16.16 4.50 -4.47
C PHE A 143 -16.60 5.75 -5.24
N PHE A 144 -15.98 6.91 -5.00
CA PHE A 144 -16.32 8.15 -5.70
C PHE A 144 -15.95 8.11 -7.19
N ASN A 145 -14.91 7.40 -7.55
CA ASN A 145 -14.53 7.18 -8.96
C ASN A 145 -15.33 6.07 -9.64
N GLN A 146 -16.12 5.29 -8.90
CA GLN A 146 -16.83 4.10 -9.39
C GLN A 146 -15.89 3.11 -10.10
N GLU A 147 -14.73 2.88 -9.51
CA GLU A 147 -13.71 1.97 -10.03
C GLU A 147 -13.40 0.86 -9.02
N VAL A 148 -12.74 -0.22 -9.48
CA VAL A 148 -12.31 -1.34 -8.61
C VAL A 148 -13.49 -1.94 -7.83
N TYR A 149 -14.65 -2.05 -8.44
CA TYR A 149 -15.78 -2.80 -7.92
C TYR A 149 -15.65 -4.29 -8.24
N GLY A 150 -16.41 -5.13 -7.53
CA GLY A 150 -16.32 -6.59 -7.66
C GLY A 150 -17.32 -7.16 -8.67
N ALA A 151 -17.46 -8.47 -8.65
CA ALA A 151 -18.39 -9.23 -9.50
C ALA A 151 -19.84 -8.73 -9.39
N PRO A 152 -20.72 -8.97 -10.39
CA PRO A 152 -22.15 -8.75 -10.29
C PRO A 152 -22.75 -9.35 -9.02
N SER A 153 -23.65 -8.63 -8.36
CA SER A 153 -24.20 -9.05 -7.07
C SER A 153 -25.62 -8.55 -6.84
N ASN A 154 -26.47 -9.44 -6.34
CA ASN A 154 -27.83 -9.13 -5.89
C ASN A 154 -27.94 -9.02 -4.36
N LEU A 155 -26.82 -8.93 -3.65
CA LEU A 155 -26.81 -8.80 -2.19
C LEU A 155 -27.42 -7.46 -1.75
N PRO A 156 -28.04 -7.39 -0.57
CA PRO A 156 -28.67 -6.15 -0.08
C PRO A 156 -27.73 -4.95 -0.01
N TRP A 157 -26.42 -5.19 0.17
CA TRP A 157 -25.39 -4.16 0.24
C TRP A 157 -24.60 -3.96 -1.05
N SER A 158 -25.07 -4.53 -2.18
CA SER A 158 -24.48 -4.27 -3.49
C SER A 158 -24.62 -2.80 -3.88
N ILE A 159 -23.62 -2.27 -4.58
CA ILE A 159 -23.58 -0.87 -5.01
C ILE A 159 -23.99 -0.73 -6.48
N PHE A 160 -24.63 0.37 -6.79
CA PHE A 160 -24.94 0.77 -8.16
C PHE A 160 -23.72 1.41 -8.81
N ILE A 161 -23.43 1.03 -10.05
CA ILE A 161 -22.37 1.62 -10.88
C ILE A 161 -23.02 2.26 -12.11
N ASP A 162 -22.70 3.52 -12.37
CA ASP A 162 -23.22 4.26 -13.54
C ASP A 162 -22.78 3.57 -14.85
N ALA A 163 -23.62 3.58 -15.86
CA ALA A 163 -23.37 2.90 -17.13
C ALA A 163 -22.01 3.27 -17.77
N ALA A 164 -21.58 4.52 -17.61
CA ALA A 164 -20.29 5.01 -18.14
C ALA A 164 -19.06 4.43 -17.43
N HIS A 165 -19.23 3.80 -16.26
CA HIS A 165 -18.13 3.22 -15.46
C HIS A 165 -18.17 1.69 -15.45
N ARG A 166 -19.16 1.07 -16.12
CA ARG A 166 -19.27 -0.38 -16.23
C ARG A 166 -18.27 -0.92 -17.25
N LEU A 167 -17.73 -2.07 -16.96
CA LEU A 167 -16.92 -2.81 -17.93
C LEU A 167 -17.82 -3.23 -19.13
N PRO A 168 -17.31 -3.20 -20.36
CA PRO A 168 -18.09 -3.52 -21.55
C PRO A 168 -18.83 -4.86 -21.48
N GLU A 169 -18.18 -5.88 -20.93
CA GLU A 169 -18.70 -7.24 -20.75
C GLU A 169 -19.90 -7.30 -19.78
N TYR A 170 -20.02 -6.31 -18.89
CA TYR A 170 -21.04 -6.22 -17.85
C TYR A 170 -21.92 -4.98 -18.00
N SER A 171 -22.02 -4.40 -19.21
CA SER A 171 -22.74 -3.15 -19.47
C SER A 171 -24.22 -3.18 -19.06
N ALA A 172 -24.87 -4.35 -19.11
CA ALA A 172 -26.26 -4.56 -18.70
C ALA A 172 -26.45 -4.74 -17.18
N VAL A 173 -25.37 -4.94 -16.43
CA VAL A 173 -25.43 -5.17 -14.98
C VAL A 173 -25.30 -3.84 -14.24
N GLU A 174 -26.17 -3.61 -13.26
CA GLU A 174 -26.20 -2.35 -12.52
C GLU A 174 -25.57 -2.44 -11.13
N ARG A 175 -25.58 -3.64 -10.52
CA ARG A 175 -25.19 -3.83 -9.12
C ARG A 175 -24.04 -4.79 -8.98
N TYR A 176 -23.09 -4.41 -8.13
CA TYR A 176 -21.82 -5.09 -7.95
C TYR A 176 -21.43 -5.19 -6.47
N HIS A 177 -20.53 -6.12 -6.16
CA HIS A 177 -19.90 -6.21 -4.85
C HIS A 177 -19.11 -4.92 -4.53
N PRO A 178 -19.30 -4.31 -3.35
CA PRO A 178 -18.57 -3.12 -2.93
C PRO A 178 -17.16 -3.49 -2.45
N LEU A 179 -16.26 -3.82 -3.37
CA LEU A 179 -14.89 -4.23 -3.03
C LEU A 179 -14.16 -3.17 -2.22
N PHE A 180 -14.37 -1.88 -2.50
CA PHE A 180 -13.82 -0.78 -1.72
C PHE A 180 -14.16 -0.90 -0.23
N LEU A 181 -15.40 -1.30 0.09
CA LEU A 181 -15.87 -1.46 1.47
C LEU A 181 -15.23 -2.69 2.13
N TYR A 182 -15.15 -3.81 1.40
CA TYR A 182 -14.51 -5.02 1.91
C TYR A 182 -13.02 -4.77 2.21
N GLU A 183 -12.31 -4.08 1.32
CA GLU A 183 -10.93 -3.69 1.55
C GLU A 183 -10.78 -2.65 2.67
N CYS A 184 -11.72 -1.71 2.80
CA CYS A 184 -11.75 -0.76 3.90
C CYS A 184 -11.84 -1.50 5.24
N VAL A 185 -12.84 -2.38 5.40
CA VAL A 185 -13.04 -3.18 6.62
C VAL A 185 -11.82 -4.04 6.92
N TRP A 186 -11.26 -4.72 5.92
CA TRP A 186 -10.06 -5.54 6.07
C TRP A 186 -8.86 -4.73 6.58
N ASN A 187 -8.64 -3.55 6.02
CA ASN A 187 -7.55 -2.67 6.47
C ASN A 187 -7.79 -2.12 7.88
N LEU A 188 -9.04 -1.81 8.27
CA LEU A 188 -9.37 -1.45 9.65
C LEU A 188 -9.14 -2.60 10.63
N LEU A 189 -9.45 -3.84 10.23
CA LEU A 189 -9.12 -5.03 11.02
C LEU A 189 -7.61 -5.20 11.16
N ASN A 190 -6.85 -4.99 10.07
CA ASN A 190 -5.38 -5.01 10.10
C ASN A 190 -4.83 -3.96 11.08
N MET A 191 -5.27 -2.71 10.95
CA MET A 191 -4.91 -1.63 11.88
C MET A 191 -5.17 -2.03 13.34
N THR A 192 -6.37 -2.53 13.62
CA THR A 192 -6.79 -2.93 14.97
C THR A 192 -5.92 -4.06 15.51
N LEU A 193 -5.65 -5.08 14.69
CA LEU A 193 -4.75 -6.19 15.04
C LEU A 193 -3.35 -5.69 15.39
N LEU A 194 -2.77 -4.81 14.55
CA LEU A 194 -1.44 -4.27 14.78
C LEU A 194 -1.35 -3.42 16.06
N LEU A 195 -2.37 -2.59 16.30
CA LEU A 195 -2.48 -1.82 17.53
C LEU A 195 -2.63 -2.72 18.76
N PHE A 196 -3.44 -3.76 18.67
CA PHE A 196 -3.63 -4.74 19.74
C PHE A 196 -2.33 -5.50 20.04
N LEU A 197 -1.69 -6.08 19.02
CA LEU A 197 -0.42 -6.79 19.20
C LEU A 197 0.69 -5.90 19.75
N GLY A 198 0.79 -4.66 19.26
CA GLY A 198 1.77 -3.69 19.74
C GLY A 198 1.57 -3.24 21.18
N ARG A 199 0.38 -3.45 21.76
CA ARG A 199 0.08 -3.18 23.18
C ARG A 199 0.25 -4.42 24.05
N MET A 200 -0.24 -5.56 23.58
CA MET A 200 -0.26 -6.81 24.35
C MET A 200 1.11 -7.50 24.41
N LYS A 201 1.97 -7.27 23.43
CA LYS A 201 3.29 -7.92 23.31
C LYS A 201 4.40 -6.89 23.14
N PRO A 202 4.76 -6.12 24.17
CA PRO A 202 5.81 -5.09 24.07
C PRO A 202 7.20 -5.67 23.75
N GLY A 203 7.43 -6.96 24.00
CA GLY A 203 8.68 -7.67 23.70
C GLY A 203 8.84 -8.17 22.26
N LEU A 204 7.91 -7.83 21.34
CA LEU A 204 8.07 -8.18 19.93
C LEU A 204 9.35 -7.61 19.34
N LYS A 205 10.07 -8.42 18.57
CA LYS A 205 11.28 -7.97 17.88
C LYS A 205 10.94 -6.90 16.85
N THR A 206 11.79 -5.91 16.75
CA THR A 206 11.67 -4.80 15.80
C THR A 206 11.52 -5.31 14.38
N GLY A 207 10.50 -4.83 13.66
CA GLY A 207 10.09 -5.28 12.32
C GLY A 207 8.98 -6.34 12.33
N SER A 208 8.62 -6.90 13.51
CA SER A 208 7.60 -7.96 13.58
C SER A 208 6.20 -7.48 13.29
N LEU A 209 5.82 -6.27 13.71
CA LEU A 209 4.49 -5.73 13.41
C LEU A 209 4.35 -5.41 11.92
N PHE A 210 5.42 -4.93 11.29
CA PHE A 210 5.41 -4.73 9.84
C PHE A 210 5.30 -6.06 9.08
N ALA A 211 5.96 -7.13 9.55
CA ALA A 211 5.80 -8.46 8.99
C ALA A 211 4.34 -8.96 9.12
N VAL A 212 3.69 -8.75 10.27
CA VAL A 212 2.26 -9.07 10.46
C VAL A 212 1.38 -8.23 9.53
N TYR A 213 1.69 -6.94 9.37
CA TYR A 213 0.99 -6.08 8.40
C TYR A 213 1.04 -6.67 6.98
N MET A 214 2.23 -7.08 6.52
CA MET A 214 2.41 -7.69 5.19
C MET A 214 1.58 -8.96 5.03
N ILE A 215 1.61 -9.84 6.03
CA ILE A 215 0.85 -11.10 6.02
C ILE A 215 -0.64 -10.82 5.94
N PHE A 216 -1.17 -10.00 6.84
CA PHE A 216 -2.60 -9.75 6.92
C PHE A 216 -3.12 -8.98 5.70
N TYR A 217 -2.42 -7.93 5.29
CA TYR A 217 -2.77 -7.16 4.09
C TYR A 217 -2.73 -8.03 2.83
N GLY A 218 -1.62 -8.76 2.62
CA GLY A 218 -1.45 -9.62 1.45
C GLY A 218 -2.50 -10.73 1.38
N THR A 219 -2.84 -11.34 2.53
CA THR A 219 -3.89 -12.35 2.61
C THR A 219 -5.24 -11.80 2.17
N GLY A 220 -5.66 -10.64 2.70
CA GLY A 220 -6.92 -10.02 2.30
C GLY A 220 -6.97 -9.67 0.83
N ARG A 221 -5.91 -9.07 0.30
CA ARG A 221 -5.82 -8.73 -1.12
C ARG A 221 -5.82 -9.97 -2.01
N PHE A 222 -5.17 -11.05 -1.60
CA PHE A 222 -5.19 -12.31 -2.33
C PHE A 222 -6.61 -12.87 -2.46
N PHE A 223 -7.38 -12.91 -1.39
CA PHE A 223 -8.75 -13.42 -1.42
C PHE A 223 -9.73 -12.48 -2.12
N LEU A 224 -9.62 -11.17 -1.92
CA LEU A 224 -10.50 -10.21 -2.56
C LEU A 224 -10.28 -10.13 -4.08
N GLU A 225 -9.12 -10.54 -4.58
CA GLU A 225 -8.83 -10.60 -6.00
C GLU A 225 -9.73 -11.59 -6.76
N PHE A 226 -10.28 -12.62 -6.08
CA PHE A 226 -11.26 -13.54 -6.70
C PHE A 226 -12.60 -12.87 -7.05
N LEU A 227 -12.91 -11.73 -6.41
CA LEU A 227 -14.10 -10.95 -6.69
C LEU A 227 -13.86 -9.86 -7.74
N ARG A 228 -12.62 -9.63 -8.16
CA ARG A 228 -12.28 -8.58 -9.13
C ARG A 228 -12.64 -8.99 -10.56
N LEU A 229 -13.08 -8.00 -11.33
CA LEU A 229 -13.41 -8.16 -12.75
C LEU A 229 -12.27 -7.68 -13.66
N ASP A 230 -11.52 -6.66 -13.25
CA ASP A 230 -10.44 -6.01 -13.99
C ASP A 230 -9.08 -6.72 -13.79
N ILE A 231 -9.07 -8.04 -13.92
CA ILE A 231 -7.87 -8.84 -13.82
C ILE A 231 -7.11 -8.83 -15.15
N SER A 232 -5.78 -8.74 -15.07
CA SER A 232 -4.89 -8.86 -16.23
C SER A 232 -4.03 -10.11 -16.07
N PRO A 233 -4.50 -11.28 -16.53
CA PRO A 233 -3.72 -12.50 -16.41
C PRO A 233 -2.54 -12.48 -17.38
N VAL A 234 -1.39 -12.95 -16.94
CA VAL A 234 -0.22 -13.21 -17.77
C VAL A 234 0.04 -14.73 -17.74
N ALA A 235 0.04 -15.33 -18.92
CA ALA A 235 0.16 -16.80 -19.06
C ALA A 235 -0.86 -17.60 -18.20
N GLY A 236 -2.09 -17.07 -18.06
CA GLY A 236 -3.15 -17.71 -17.25
C GLY A 236 -3.05 -17.50 -15.74
N ILE A 237 -2.03 -16.79 -15.26
CA ILE A 237 -1.82 -16.51 -13.83
C ILE A 237 -2.26 -15.08 -13.52
N ASN A 238 -3.06 -14.89 -12.48
CA ASN A 238 -3.36 -13.57 -11.96
C ASN A 238 -2.12 -13.00 -11.23
N ILE A 239 -1.46 -12.06 -11.88
CA ILE A 239 -0.21 -11.47 -11.37
C ILE A 239 -0.40 -10.77 -10.03
N ASN A 240 -1.57 -10.15 -9.78
CA ASN A 240 -1.86 -9.51 -8.51
C ASN A 240 -1.93 -10.54 -7.38
N GLN A 241 -2.58 -11.69 -7.60
CA GLN A 241 -2.62 -12.78 -6.62
C GLN A 241 -1.24 -13.35 -6.35
N LEU A 242 -0.46 -13.61 -7.40
CA LEU A 242 0.93 -14.09 -7.25
C LEU A 242 1.77 -13.09 -6.45
N PHE A 243 1.66 -11.81 -6.76
CA PHE A 243 2.39 -10.77 -6.03
C PHE A 243 1.97 -10.73 -4.54
N MET A 244 0.67 -10.85 -4.24
CA MET A 244 0.20 -10.88 -2.86
C MET A 244 0.66 -12.16 -2.12
N ALA A 245 0.68 -13.30 -2.78
CA ALA A 245 1.23 -14.53 -2.21
C ALA A 245 2.72 -14.38 -1.85
N ILE A 246 3.51 -13.73 -2.73
CA ILE A 246 4.92 -13.41 -2.45
C ILE A 246 5.03 -12.47 -1.26
N VAL A 247 4.21 -11.42 -1.16
CA VAL A 247 4.20 -10.49 -0.02
C VAL A 247 3.91 -11.23 1.29
N VAL A 248 2.92 -12.13 1.29
CA VAL A 248 2.62 -12.99 2.45
C VAL A 248 3.83 -13.87 2.81
N GLY A 249 4.41 -14.55 1.83
CA GLY A 249 5.60 -15.40 2.03
C GLY A 249 6.78 -14.63 2.63
N LEU A 250 7.08 -13.44 2.09
CA LEU A 250 8.13 -12.56 2.61
C LEU A 250 7.81 -12.09 4.04
N GLY A 251 6.56 -11.76 4.34
CA GLY A 251 6.13 -11.41 5.69
C GLY A 251 6.33 -12.55 6.68
N VAL A 252 5.96 -13.78 6.31
CA VAL A 252 6.17 -14.98 7.13
C VAL A 252 7.66 -15.24 7.35
N LEU A 253 8.48 -15.20 6.28
CA LEU A 253 9.92 -15.38 6.37
C LEU A 253 10.57 -14.34 7.27
N LEU A 254 10.17 -13.07 7.13
CA LEU A 254 10.67 -11.99 7.99
C LEU A 254 10.29 -12.24 9.45
N LEU A 255 9.05 -12.61 9.73
CA LEU A 255 8.58 -12.88 11.09
C LEU A 255 9.34 -14.05 11.75
N VAL A 256 9.53 -15.14 11.00
CA VAL A 256 10.31 -16.31 11.45
C VAL A 256 11.77 -15.93 11.66
N TRP A 257 12.37 -15.22 10.72
CA TRP A 257 13.74 -14.74 10.84
C TRP A 257 13.98 -13.92 12.12
N LEU A 258 13.12 -12.91 12.34
CA LEU A 258 13.27 -12.00 13.48
C LEU A 258 13.05 -12.67 14.84
N ASN A 259 12.11 -13.62 14.93
CA ASN A 259 11.68 -14.15 16.22
C ASN A 259 12.22 -15.55 16.52
N VAL A 260 12.66 -16.30 15.52
CA VAL A 260 13.15 -17.68 15.69
C VAL A 260 14.63 -17.81 15.32
N ILE A 261 15.02 -17.39 14.11
CA ILE A 261 16.36 -17.66 13.59
C ILE A 261 17.38 -16.71 14.20
N ARG A 262 17.17 -15.40 14.08
CA ARG A 262 18.10 -14.36 14.58
C ARG A 262 18.46 -14.52 16.08
N PRO A 263 17.51 -14.78 17.00
CA PRO A 263 17.83 -15.00 18.40
C PRO A 263 18.71 -16.22 18.66
N ARG A 264 18.53 -17.29 17.85
CA ARG A 264 19.36 -18.50 17.99
C ARG A 264 20.80 -18.27 17.54
N LEU A 265 21.01 -17.44 16.51
CA LEU A 265 22.35 -17.09 16.03
C LEU A 265 23.11 -16.15 16.97
N GLN A 266 22.39 -15.42 17.84
CA GLN A 266 22.96 -14.48 18.81
C GLN A 266 23.23 -15.07 20.19
N LYS A 267 22.83 -16.32 20.46
CA LYS A 267 23.22 -17.01 21.71
C LYS A 267 24.71 -17.32 21.63
N PRO A 268 25.52 -16.94 22.66
CA PRO A 268 26.90 -17.41 22.75
C PRO A 268 26.91 -18.94 22.74
N GLN A 269 27.84 -19.56 22.02
CA GLN A 269 28.15 -20.99 22.21
C GLN A 269 28.64 -21.11 23.66
N GLU A 270 27.87 -21.81 24.48
CA GLU A 270 28.36 -22.24 25.79
C GLU A 270 29.61 -23.08 25.52
N THR A 271 30.75 -22.53 25.88
CA THR A 271 32.03 -23.29 25.90
C THR A 271 31.79 -24.49 26.81
N PRO A 272 32.00 -25.75 26.34
CA PRO A 272 31.89 -26.89 27.24
C PRO A 272 32.83 -26.66 28.42
N ALA A 273 32.27 -26.70 29.64
CA ALA A 273 33.08 -26.67 30.84
C ALA A 273 34.13 -27.77 30.69
N SER A 274 35.42 -27.37 30.69
CA SER A 274 36.55 -28.29 30.75
C SER A 274 36.34 -29.14 31.99
N ALA A 275 36.07 -30.44 31.77
CA ALA A 275 36.10 -31.43 32.84
C ALA A 275 37.53 -31.46 33.42
N GLU A 276 37.72 -30.88 34.61
CA GLU A 276 38.82 -31.14 35.48
C GLU A 276 38.54 -32.41 36.33
#